data_185dc0ea87b0de99e8caf91c4cc731d1
#
_entry.id   185dc0ea87b0de99e8caf91c4cc731d1
#
_cell.length_a   1.000
_cell.length_b   1.000
_cell.length_c   1.000
_cell.angle_alpha   90.00
_cell.angle_beta   90.00
_cell.angle_gamma   90.00
#
_symmetry.space_group_name_H-M   'P 1'
#
loop_
_entity.id
_entity.type
_entity.pdbx_description
1 polymer ?
#
loop_
_entity_poly.entity_id
_entity_poly.type
_entity_poly.pdbx_seq_one_letter_code
_entity_poly.pdbx_strand_id
1 'polypeptide(L)'
;FLKLIYAYFDINIIAKASTGRYWRAATSDEKEHYTSLISELIADVTSSQLGDIDNFSFDFQSSIPKGDKMVMVSGNLLVPNQSIPKISVKWRVSTPDSDIAKIIDIEFENISMLVTQKQENVAIIRKNAGSFPALIEAIEGKLRK
;
A
#
# COMPACT_ATOMS: atom_id res chain seq x y z
N PHE A 1 9.72 8.67 -8.62
CA PHE A 1 9.16 7.51 -7.90
C PHE A 1 7.65 7.61 -7.69
N LEU A 2 7.16 8.80 -7.33
CA LEU A 2 5.72 9.03 -7.16
C LEU A 2 4.92 8.75 -8.44
N LYS A 3 5.48 9.06 -9.61
CA LYS A 3 4.83 8.75 -10.89
C LYS A 3 4.57 7.26 -11.05
N LEU A 4 5.50 6.42 -10.61
CA LEU A 4 5.34 4.98 -10.67
C LEU A 4 4.23 4.52 -9.71
N ILE A 5 4.15 5.13 -8.53
CA ILE A 5 3.11 4.80 -7.56
C ILE A 5 1.73 5.09 -8.16
N TYR A 6 1.53 6.28 -8.73
CA TYR A 6 0.25 6.64 -9.35
C TYR A 6 -0.08 5.79 -10.57
N ALA A 7 0.96 5.35 -11.33
CA ALA A 7 0.75 4.55 -12.52
C ALA A 7 0.34 3.10 -12.20
N TYR A 8 0.90 2.51 -11.16
CA TYR A 8 0.73 1.08 -10.88
C TYR A 8 -0.13 0.75 -9.67
N PHE A 9 -0.39 1.71 -8.78
CA PHE A 9 -1.23 1.50 -7.59
C PHE A 9 -2.56 2.22 -7.75
N ASP A 10 -3.62 1.60 -7.25
CA ASP A 10 -4.92 2.26 -7.16
C ASP A 10 -4.99 3.01 -5.83
N ILE A 11 -4.47 4.22 -5.83
CA ILE A 11 -4.34 5.04 -4.62
C ILE A 11 -5.70 5.34 -3.99
N ASN A 12 -6.73 5.57 -4.80
CA ASN A 12 -8.06 5.87 -4.28
C ASN A 12 -8.66 4.70 -3.51
N ILE A 13 -8.52 3.48 -4.04
CA ILE A 13 -8.98 2.28 -3.34
C ILE A 13 -8.17 2.07 -2.06
N ILE A 14 -6.86 2.24 -2.13
CA ILE A 14 -5.96 2.09 -0.97
C ILE A 14 -6.33 3.10 0.12
N ALA A 15 -6.53 4.36 -0.24
CA ALA A 15 -6.89 5.41 0.71
C ALA A 15 -8.20 5.08 1.43
N LYS A 16 -9.21 4.67 0.68
CA LYS A 16 -10.49 4.29 1.24
C LYS A 16 -10.38 3.06 2.14
N ALA A 17 -9.71 2.02 1.66
CA ALA A 17 -9.57 0.78 2.42
C ALA A 17 -8.73 0.94 3.68
N SER A 18 -7.71 1.79 3.65
CA SER A 18 -6.80 1.98 4.79
C SER A 18 -7.37 2.87 5.90
N THR A 19 -8.54 3.48 5.71
CA THR A 19 -9.20 4.31 6.72
C THR A 19 -10.51 3.71 7.22
N GLY A 20 -10.99 2.65 6.57
CA GLY A 20 -12.17 1.93 6.98
C GLY A 20 -13.41 2.82 7.06
N ARG A 21 -14.18 2.67 8.14
CA ARG A 21 -15.44 3.41 8.31
C ARG A 21 -15.25 4.93 8.41
N TYR A 22 -14.05 5.38 8.78
CA TYR A 22 -13.79 6.81 8.96
C TYR A 22 -13.68 7.57 7.64
N TRP A 23 -13.45 6.86 6.52
CA TRP A 23 -13.44 7.47 5.19
C TRP A 23 -14.76 8.15 4.86
N ARG A 24 -15.86 7.49 5.23
CA ARG A 24 -17.20 7.98 4.90
C ARG A 24 -17.50 9.33 5.54
N ALA A 25 -17.00 9.57 6.75
CA ALA A 25 -17.25 10.80 7.50
C ALA A 25 -16.23 11.91 7.20
N ALA A 26 -15.14 11.59 6.48
CA ALA A 26 -14.12 12.60 6.16
C ALA A 26 -14.64 13.58 5.10
N THR A 27 -14.18 14.83 5.19
CA THR A 27 -14.51 15.86 4.20
C THR A 27 -13.77 15.59 2.88
N SER A 28 -14.21 16.24 1.81
CA SER A 28 -13.54 16.11 0.50
C SER A 28 -12.08 16.56 0.57
N ASP A 29 -11.80 17.65 1.29
CA ASP A 29 -10.43 18.15 1.45
C ASP A 29 -9.57 17.19 2.26
N GLU A 30 -10.13 16.59 3.33
CA GLU A 30 -9.43 15.59 4.12
C GLU A 30 -9.11 14.34 3.31
N LYS A 31 -10.07 13.88 2.51
CA LYS A 31 -9.86 12.71 1.63
C LYS A 31 -8.76 12.97 0.61
N GLU A 32 -8.77 14.12 -0.02
CA GLU A 32 -7.77 14.50 -1.01
C GLU A 32 -6.39 14.63 -0.37
N HIS A 33 -6.31 15.29 0.78
CA HIS A 33 -5.06 15.48 1.51
C HIS A 33 -4.48 14.13 1.95
N TYR A 34 -5.33 13.26 2.53
CA TYR A 34 -4.90 11.93 2.95
C TYR A 34 -4.43 11.08 1.76
N THR A 35 -5.16 11.14 0.64
CA THR A 35 -4.79 10.37 -0.56
C THR A 35 -3.41 10.78 -1.07
N SER A 36 -3.11 12.06 -1.06
CA SER A 36 -1.78 12.56 -1.42
C SER A 36 -0.71 12.04 -0.45
N LEU A 37 -0.99 12.08 0.85
CA LEU A 37 -0.05 11.64 1.87
C LEU A 37 0.22 10.14 1.82
N ILE A 38 -0.81 9.33 1.56
CA ILE A 38 -0.63 7.88 1.48
C ILE A 38 0.22 7.50 0.27
N SER A 39 0.13 8.26 -0.82
CA SER A 39 0.99 8.07 -1.99
C SER A 39 2.46 8.29 -1.63
N GLU A 40 2.73 9.36 -0.89
CA GLU A 40 4.09 9.66 -0.42
C GLU A 40 4.57 8.60 0.57
N LEU A 41 3.69 8.13 1.43
CA LEU A 41 4.03 7.10 2.41
C LEU A 41 4.39 5.78 1.72
N ILE A 42 3.62 5.38 0.70
CA ILE A 42 3.91 4.17 -0.07
C ILE A 42 5.27 4.32 -0.75
N ALA A 43 5.55 5.47 -1.36
CA ALA A 43 6.82 5.74 -2.01
C ALA A 43 7.98 5.68 -1.00
N ASP A 44 7.79 6.25 0.18
CA ASP A 44 8.79 6.28 1.24
C ASP A 44 9.08 4.87 1.79
N VAL A 45 8.05 4.11 2.10
CA VAL A 45 8.17 2.74 2.59
C VAL A 45 8.82 1.84 1.54
N THR A 46 8.38 1.94 0.30
CA THR A 46 8.94 1.14 -0.79
C THR A 46 10.41 1.48 -1.00
N SER A 47 10.74 2.77 -0.99
CA SER A 47 12.11 3.24 -1.14
C SER A 47 13.01 2.76 0.00
N SER A 48 12.51 2.76 1.24
CA SER A 48 13.29 2.31 2.40
C SER A 48 13.46 0.78 2.43
N GLN A 49 12.45 0.03 1.99
CA GLN A 49 12.51 -1.43 1.95
C GLN A 49 13.36 -1.95 0.81
N LEU A 50 13.26 -1.33 -0.35
CA LEU A 50 14.00 -1.72 -1.55
C LEU A 50 15.29 -0.90 -1.72
N GLY A 51 15.36 0.23 -1.06
CA GLY A 51 16.53 1.11 -0.88
C GLY A 51 17.52 1.16 -2.03
N ASP A 52 18.75 0.86 -1.70
CA ASP A 52 19.87 0.86 -2.62
C ASP A 52 20.02 -0.48 -3.34
N ILE A 53 18.95 -1.27 -3.39
CA ILE A 53 18.98 -2.56 -4.06
C ILE A 53 18.88 -2.34 -5.57
N ASP A 54 20.03 -2.24 -6.22
CA ASP A 54 20.09 -2.08 -7.67
C ASP A 54 19.76 -3.37 -8.41
N ASN A 55 19.87 -4.51 -7.74
CA ASN A 55 19.74 -5.83 -8.35
C ASN A 55 18.76 -6.71 -7.58
N PHE A 56 17.49 -6.44 -7.71
CA PHE A 56 16.49 -7.41 -7.27
C PHE A 56 15.70 -7.89 -8.48
N SER A 57 15.16 -9.09 -8.37
CA SER A 57 14.29 -9.65 -9.40
C SER A 57 13.11 -10.32 -8.72
N PHE A 58 12.00 -10.40 -9.44
CA PHE A 58 10.81 -11.08 -8.96
C PHE A 58 10.67 -12.41 -9.67
N ASP A 59 10.66 -13.49 -8.89
CA ASP A 59 10.45 -14.84 -9.40
C ASP A 59 8.98 -15.19 -9.30
N PHE A 60 8.26 -15.05 -10.40
CA PHE A 60 6.82 -15.35 -10.48
C PHE A 60 6.55 -16.84 -10.26
N GLN A 61 5.57 -17.15 -9.40
CA GLN A 61 5.18 -18.53 -9.13
C GLN A 61 3.78 -18.86 -9.59
N SER A 62 2.80 -18.01 -9.25
CA SER A 62 1.42 -18.29 -9.61
C SER A 62 0.59 -17.02 -9.69
N SER A 63 -0.52 -17.14 -10.41
CA SER A 63 -1.53 -16.09 -10.52
C SER A 63 -2.88 -16.74 -10.30
N ILE A 64 -3.62 -16.30 -9.30
CA ILE A 64 -4.89 -16.89 -8.91
C ILE A 64 -5.98 -15.82 -8.95
N PRO A 65 -7.01 -15.98 -9.81
CA PRO A 65 -8.14 -15.06 -9.80
C PRO A 65 -8.90 -15.12 -8.47
N LYS A 66 -9.29 -13.95 -7.98
CA LYS A 66 -10.12 -13.78 -6.79
C LYS A 66 -11.39 -13.06 -7.20
N GLY A 67 -12.34 -13.79 -7.80
CA GLY A 67 -13.52 -13.21 -8.40
C GLY A 67 -13.22 -12.64 -9.79
N ASP A 68 -14.11 -11.80 -10.29
CA ASP A 68 -14.03 -11.29 -11.67
C ASP A 68 -13.09 -10.09 -11.84
N LYS A 69 -12.77 -9.42 -10.74
CA LYS A 69 -12.07 -8.12 -10.81
C LYS A 69 -10.82 -8.04 -9.94
N MET A 70 -10.28 -9.18 -9.55
CA MET A 70 -9.08 -9.24 -8.73
C MET A 70 -8.26 -10.47 -9.05
N VAL A 71 -6.92 -10.31 -9.00
CA VAL A 71 -5.97 -11.40 -9.18
C VAL A 71 -4.93 -11.33 -8.06
N MET A 72 -4.61 -12.46 -7.49
CA MET A 72 -3.50 -12.57 -6.53
C MET A 72 -2.29 -13.14 -7.26
N VAL A 73 -1.23 -12.35 -7.35
CA VAL A 73 0.03 -12.77 -7.96
C VAL A 73 1.00 -13.13 -6.85
N SER A 74 1.54 -14.34 -6.89
CA SER A 74 2.47 -14.83 -5.87
C SER A 74 3.84 -15.12 -6.46
N GLY A 75 4.88 -14.85 -5.68
CA GLY A 75 6.23 -15.13 -6.09
C GLY A 75 7.23 -14.78 -5.00
N ASN A 76 8.48 -14.68 -5.39
CA ASN A 76 9.54 -14.32 -4.47
C ASN A 76 10.34 -13.15 -5.01
N LEU A 77 10.67 -12.24 -4.12
CA LEU A 77 11.61 -11.18 -4.41
C LEU A 77 13.01 -11.74 -4.12
N LEU A 78 13.86 -11.77 -5.13
CA LEU A 78 15.22 -12.28 -5.02
C LEU A 78 16.18 -11.10 -4.85
N VAL A 79 16.90 -11.09 -3.75
CA VAL A 79 17.82 -10.01 -3.39
C VAL A 79 19.21 -10.62 -3.20
N PRO A 80 20.08 -10.54 -4.20
CA PRO A 80 21.43 -11.12 -4.11
C PRO A 80 22.25 -10.47 -2.98
N ASN A 81 23.15 -11.25 -2.41
CA ASN A 81 24.10 -10.77 -1.40
C ASN A 81 23.48 -10.35 -0.07
N GLN A 82 22.28 -10.78 0.22
CA GLN A 82 21.64 -10.57 1.51
C GLN A 82 21.65 -11.87 2.33
N SER A 83 21.58 -11.75 3.65
CA SER A 83 21.52 -12.92 4.53
C SER A 83 20.22 -13.72 4.33
N ILE A 84 19.15 -13.02 3.94
CA ILE A 84 17.90 -13.64 3.51
C ILE A 84 17.68 -13.20 2.06
N PRO A 85 18.14 -14.01 1.08
CA PRO A 85 18.10 -13.58 -0.31
C PRO A 85 16.74 -13.76 -0.99
N LYS A 86 15.75 -14.28 -0.28
CA LYS A 86 14.46 -14.64 -0.87
C LYS A 86 13.33 -14.22 0.06
N ILE A 87 12.45 -13.34 -0.43
CA ILE A 87 11.31 -12.83 0.33
C ILE A 87 10.03 -13.21 -0.39
N SER A 88 9.11 -13.87 0.31
CA SER A 88 7.80 -14.22 -0.25
C SER A 88 6.96 -12.95 -0.40
N VAL A 89 6.45 -12.72 -1.60
CA VAL A 89 5.63 -11.53 -1.92
C VAL A 89 4.37 -11.95 -2.65
N LYS A 90 3.25 -11.40 -2.21
CA LYS A 90 1.97 -11.54 -2.92
C LYS A 90 1.46 -10.15 -3.26
N TRP A 91 1.03 -10.00 -4.52
CA TRP A 91 0.47 -8.75 -5.02
C TRP A 91 -1.01 -8.94 -5.22
N ARG A 92 -1.82 -8.12 -4.57
CA ARG A 92 -3.24 -8.10 -4.84
C ARG A 92 -3.50 -7.05 -5.91
N VAL A 93 -4.00 -7.50 -7.06
CA VAL A 93 -4.15 -6.67 -8.26
C VAL A 93 -5.61 -6.54 -8.61
N SER A 94 -6.10 -5.31 -8.66
CA SER A 94 -7.46 -5.01 -9.10
C SER A 94 -7.49 -4.95 -10.63
N THR A 95 -8.48 -5.61 -11.23
CA THR A 95 -8.67 -5.64 -12.67
C THR A 95 -10.10 -5.23 -13.01
N PRO A 96 -10.45 -3.93 -12.77
CA PRO A 96 -11.82 -3.47 -13.00
C PRO A 96 -12.25 -3.53 -14.46
N ASP A 97 -11.28 -3.53 -15.37
CA ASP A 97 -11.44 -3.64 -16.81
C ASP A 97 -10.31 -4.52 -17.32
N SER A 98 -10.52 -5.23 -18.42
CA SER A 98 -9.53 -6.12 -19.01
C SER A 98 -8.21 -5.42 -19.38
N ASP A 99 -8.27 -4.10 -19.61
CA ASP A 99 -7.11 -3.31 -20.00
C ASP A 99 -6.44 -2.57 -18.84
N ILE A 100 -7.02 -2.68 -17.64
CA ILE A 100 -6.53 -1.95 -16.46
C ILE A 100 -6.21 -2.93 -15.34
N ALA A 101 -4.97 -2.87 -14.87
CA ALA A 101 -4.53 -3.65 -13.72
C ALA A 101 -3.77 -2.72 -12.78
N LYS A 102 -4.20 -2.64 -11.51
CA LYS A 102 -3.55 -1.79 -10.51
C LYS A 102 -3.40 -2.51 -9.19
N ILE A 103 -2.28 -2.29 -8.53
CA ILE A 103 -1.96 -2.91 -7.25
C ILE A 103 -2.78 -2.24 -6.15
N ILE A 104 -3.43 -3.03 -5.31
CA ILE A 104 -4.19 -2.52 -4.16
C ILE A 104 -3.63 -3.00 -2.82
N ASP A 105 -2.75 -4.00 -2.83
CA ASP A 105 -2.07 -4.46 -1.61
C ASP A 105 -0.83 -5.27 -1.97
N ILE A 106 0.13 -5.28 -1.07
CA ILE A 106 1.33 -6.11 -1.14
C ILE A 106 1.45 -6.84 0.19
N GLU A 107 1.62 -8.17 0.13
CA GLU A 107 1.90 -8.97 1.32
C GLU A 107 3.35 -9.42 1.28
N PHE A 108 4.10 -9.04 2.29
CA PHE A 108 5.47 -9.53 2.51
C PHE A 108 5.42 -10.60 3.60
N GLU A 109 5.89 -11.79 3.28
CA GLU A 109 5.89 -12.92 4.22
C GLU A 109 4.50 -13.13 4.86
N ASN A 110 3.47 -13.04 4.04
CA ASN A 110 2.06 -13.24 4.41
C ASN A 110 1.47 -12.13 5.30
N ILE A 111 2.15 -10.98 5.39
CA ILE A 111 1.64 -9.83 6.13
C ILE A 111 1.17 -8.77 5.13
N SER A 112 -0.12 -8.46 5.14
CA SER A 112 -0.70 -7.43 4.29
C SER A 112 -0.29 -6.04 4.75
N MET A 113 0.29 -5.26 3.86
CA MET A 113 0.65 -3.87 4.15
C MET A 113 -0.60 -3.01 4.32
N LEU A 114 -1.62 -3.26 3.51
CA LEU A 114 -2.89 -2.52 3.59
C LEU A 114 -3.59 -2.75 4.93
N VAL A 115 -3.69 -4.01 5.36
CA VAL A 115 -4.34 -4.35 6.63
C VAL A 115 -3.55 -3.75 7.79
N THR A 116 -2.23 -3.83 7.76
CA THR A 116 -1.36 -3.25 8.79
C THR A 116 -1.57 -1.74 8.89
N GLN A 117 -1.58 -1.05 7.75
CA GLN A 117 -1.79 0.39 7.72
C GLN A 117 -3.19 0.78 8.21
N LYS A 118 -4.20 0.00 7.84
CA LYS A 118 -5.57 0.23 8.32
C LYS A 118 -5.65 0.13 9.83
N GLN A 119 -5.03 -0.89 10.41
CA GLN A 119 -5.02 -1.08 11.87
C GLN A 119 -4.38 0.11 12.58
N GLU A 120 -3.25 0.58 12.09
CA GLU A 120 -2.58 1.76 12.64
C GLU A 120 -3.44 3.02 12.52
N ASN A 121 -4.00 3.25 11.33
CA ASN A 121 -4.82 4.44 11.05
C ASN A 121 -6.06 4.50 11.92
N VAL A 122 -6.78 3.39 12.01
CA VAL A 122 -8.00 3.29 12.81
C VAL A 122 -7.69 3.52 14.29
N ALA A 123 -6.56 2.97 14.77
CA ALA A 123 -6.13 3.17 16.15
C ALA A 123 -5.85 4.64 16.44
N ILE A 124 -5.18 5.35 15.52
CA ILE A 124 -4.88 6.77 15.68
C ILE A 124 -6.18 7.60 15.73
N ILE A 125 -7.09 7.35 14.80
CA ILE A 125 -8.35 8.08 14.73
C ILE A 125 -9.18 7.84 15.99
N ARG A 126 -9.28 6.58 16.40
CA ARG A 126 -10.04 6.20 17.61
C ARG A 126 -9.46 6.84 18.87
N LYS A 127 -8.15 6.83 19.00
CA LYS A 127 -7.45 7.45 20.13
C LYS A 127 -7.68 8.96 20.21
N ASN A 128 -7.99 9.57 19.09
CA ASN A 128 -8.21 11.03 18.98
C ASN A 128 -9.68 11.37 18.75
N ALA A 129 -10.57 10.63 19.38
CA ALA A 129 -12.01 10.88 19.42
C ALA A 129 -12.67 10.89 18.03
N GLY A 130 -12.17 10.08 17.10
CA GLY A 130 -12.71 9.98 15.74
C GLY A 130 -12.20 11.05 14.78
N SER A 131 -11.15 11.77 15.15
CA SER A 131 -10.60 12.85 14.33
C SER A 131 -9.79 12.35 13.16
N PHE A 132 -10.28 12.55 11.94
CA PHE A 132 -9.53 12.27 10.72
C PHE A 132 -8.30 13.19 10.56
N PRO A 133 -8.39 14.50 10.88
CA PRO A 133 -7.20 15.36 10.88
C PRO A 133 -6.05 14.86 11.75
N ALA A 134 -6.33 14.17 12.85
CA ALA A 134 -5.29 13.60 13.70
C ALA A 134 -4.47 12.54 12.94
N LEU A 135 -5.13 11.76 12.10
CA LEU A 135 -4.44 10.80 11.23
C LEU A 135 -3.55 11.52 10.22
N ILE A 136 -4.05 12.58 9.59
CA ILE A 136 -3.29 13.37 8.64
C ILE A 136 -2.02 13.92 9.30
N GLU A 137 -2.13 14.50 10.48
CA GLU A 137 -0.99 15.01 11.23
C GLU A 137 0.03 13.93 11.56
N ALA A 138 -0.45 12.74 11.95
CA ALA A 138 0.44 11.62 12.29
C ALA A 138 1.25 11.16 11.08
N ILE A 139 0.62 11.08 9.90
CA ILE A 139 1.31 10.68 8.68
C ILE A 139 2.30 11.76 8.23
N GLU A 140 1.91 13.03 8.30
CA GLU A 140 2.81 14.13 8.00
C GLU A 140 4.05 14.09 8.88
N GLY A 141 3.86 13.80 10.17
CA GLY A 141 4.96 13.65 11.10
C GLY A 141 5.92 12.53 10.73
N LYS A 142 5.39 11.40 10.24
CA LYS A 142 6.21 10.28 9.77
C LYS A 142 7.04 10.66 8.54
N LEU A 143 6.44 11.37 7.61
CA LEU A 143 7.08 11.72 6.34
C LEU A 143 8.20 12.76 6.50
N ARG A 144 8.15 13.54 7.57
CA ARG A 144 9.14 14.59 7.83
C ARG A 144 10.33 14.18 8.70
N LYS A 145 10.39 12.93 9.09
CA LYS A 145 11.52 12.43 9.90
C LYS A 145 12.73 12.06 9.07
#